data_4781b91802128c0f304999279d6b0ed3
#
_entry.id   4781b91802128c0f304999279d6b0ed3
#
_cell.length_a   1.000
_cell.length_b   1.000
_cell.length_c   1.000
_cell.angle_alpha   90.00
_cell.angle_beta   90.00
_cell.angle_gamma   90.00
#
_symmetry.space_group_name_H-M   'P 1'
#
loop_
_entity.id
_entity.type
_entity.pdbx_description
1 polymer ?
#
loop_
_entity_poly.entity_id
_entity_poly.type
_entity_poly.pdbx_seq_one_letter_code
_entity_poly.pdbx_strand_id
1 'polypeptide(L)'
;MKIGSIGYNHVHDMKYENFIMDRPKGPGAVLLLLIKTPSVFRVGGVQYQVKENSFILMSADTPCYYTAQEDVYTDDWVYFENGYWDKEYVEKLGIPMDIPVYLGDIDELSHLVHILVYEHYSGAVNSEEIEKKYIDVLFLMPVSY
;
A
#
# COMPACT_ATOMS: atom_id res chain seq x y z
N MET A 1 -5.62 10.35 9.92
CA MET A 1 -6.02 9.51 8.76
C MET A 1 -6.75 8.28 9.26
N LYS A 2 -7.64 7.74 8.47
CA LYS A 2 -8.42 6.55 8.78
C LYS A 2 -8.22 5.48 7.72
N ILE A 3 -8.23 4.21 8.13
CA ILE A 3 -8.23 3.07 7.23
C ILE A 3 -9.65 2.81 6.75
N GLY A 4 -9.84 2.74 5.43
CA GLY A 4 -11.10 2.31 4.81
C GLY A 4 -11.16 0.79 4.71
N SER A 5 -10.13 0.19 4.10
CA SER A 5 -9.96 -1.27 4.03
C SER A 5 -8.49 -1.63 4.00
N ILE A 6 -8.19 -2.86 4.40
CA ILE A 6 -6.80 -3.29 4.59
C ILE A 6 -6.69 -4.80 4.39
N GLY A 7 -5.58 -5.24 3.81
CA GLY A 7 -5.28 -6.65 3.63
C GLY A 7 -3.80 -6.94 3.82
N TYR A 8 -3.51 -8.11 4.36
CA TYR A 8 -2.16 -8.57 4.64
C TYR A 8 -1.84 -9.81 3.82
N ASN A 9 -0.68 -9.78 3.16
CA ASN A 9 -0.11 -10.94 2.47
C ASN A 9 -1.09 -11.58 1.49
N HIS A 10 -1.72 -10.75 0.66
CA HIS A 10 -2.67 -11.21 -0.34
C HIS A 10 -1.91 -11.78 -1.55
N VAL A 11 -2.13 -13.05 -1.85
CA VAL A 11 -1.40 -13.80 -2.87
C VAL A 11 -2.28 -14.07 -4.07
N HIS A 12 -1.77 -13.74 -5.26
CA HIS A 12 -2.36 -14.11 -6.54
C HIS A 12 -1.40 -15.04 -7.28
N ASP A 13 -1.81 -16.30 -7.48
CA ASP A 13 -1.00 -17.28 -8.21
C ASP A 13 -1.42 -17.27 -9.67
N MET A 14 -0.49 -16.90 -10.54
CA MET A 14 -0.75 -16.75 -11.98
C MET A 14 -1.02 -18.07 -12.71
N LYS A 15 -0.80 -19.21 -12.05
CA LYS A 15 -1.21 -20.52 -12.56
C LYS A 15 -2.73 -20.69 -12.58
N TYR A 16 -3.42 -20.08 -11.60
CA TYR A 16 -4.84 -20.30 -11.39
C TYR A 16 -5.68 -19.10 -11.76
N GLU A 17 -5.08 -17.92 -11.89
CA GLU A 17 -5.76 -16.71 -12.27
C GLU A 17 -4.83 -15.79 -13.07
N ASN A 18 -5.41 -15.00 -13.96
CA ASN A 18 -4.70 -13.96 -14.67
C ASN A 18 -4.90 -12.65 -13.90
N PHE A 19 -4.14 -12.47 -12.82
CA PHE A 19 -4.27 -11.28 -12.00
C PHE A 19 -3.77 -10.05 -12.74
N ILE A 20 -4.67 -9.13 -12.99
CA ILE A 20 -4.37 -7.80 -13.51
C ILE A 20 -5.23 -6.81 -12.75
N MET A 21 -4.59 -5.82 -12.14
CA MET A 21 -5.30 -4.70 -11.55
C MET A 21 -5.20 -3.53 -12.52
N ASP A 22 -6.33 -3.16 -13.12
CA ASP A 22 -6.41 -2.06 -14.07
C ASP A 22 -7.45 -1.06 -13.62
N ARG A 23 -7.00 0.13 -13.24
CA ARG A 23 -7.83 1.19 -12.72
C ARG A 23 -7.60 2.48 -13.51
N PRO A 24 -8.29 2.65 -14.65
CA PRO A 24 -8.07 3.82 -15.52
C PRO A 24 -8.40 5.18 -14.86
N LYS A 25 -9.20 5.16 -13.80
CA LYS A 25 -9.59 6.36 -13.05
C LYS A 25 -8.94 6.43 -11.67
N GLY A 26 -7.94 5.59 -11.43
CA GLY A 26 -7.29 5.50 -10.14
C GLY A 26 -7.98 4.57 -9.15
N PRO A 27 -7.36 4.32 -7.99
CA PRO A 27 -7.90 3.40 -7.00
C PRO A 27 -9.16 3.86 -6.27
N GLY A 28 -9.55 5.13 -6.42
CA GLY A 28 -10.75 5.68 -5.79
C GLY A 28 -10.56 6.18 -4.36
N ALA A 29 -9.49 5.77 -3.73
CA ALA A 29 -9.00 6.26 -2.44
C ALA A 29 -7.48 6.15 -2.46
N VAL A 30 -6.79 6.89 -1.60
CA VAL A 30 -5.33 6.75 -1.49
C VAL A 30 -5.01 5.32 -1.08
N LEU A 31 -4.11 4.68 -1.83
CA LEU A 31 -3.75 3.28 -1.66
C LEU A 31 -2.26 3.13 -1.40
N LEU A 32 -1.93 2.50 -0.27
CA LEU A 32 -0.56 2.07 0.02
C LEU A 32 -0.43 0.59 -0.31
N LEU A 33 0.58 0.24 -1.10
CA LEU A 33 0.95 -1.15 -1.36
C LEU A 33 2.35 -1.42 -0.84
N LEU A 34 2.51 -2.51 -0.09
CA LEU A 34 3.80 -3.10 0.22
C LEU A 34 3.99 -4.28 -0.74
N ILE A 35 4.96 -4.18 -1.62
CA ILE A 35 5.13 -5.08 -2.76
C ILE A 35 6.14 -6.16 -2.41
N LYS A 36 5.71 -7.41 -2.41
CA LYS A 36 6.48 -8.56 -1.92
C LYS A 36 7.05 -9.45 -3.01
N THR A 37 6.66 -9.21 -4.26
CA THR A 37 7.12 -9.98 -5.42
C THR A 37 7.49 -9.05 -6.55
N PRO A 38 8.40 -9.45 -7.46
CA PRO A 38 8.67 -8.65 -8.65
C PRO A 38 7.41 -8.39 -9.45
N SER A 39 7.19 -7.16 -9.84
CA SER A 39 5.92 -6.70 -10.42
C SER A 39 6.15 -5.66 -11.51
N VAL A 40 5.16 -5.51 -12.36
CA VAL A 40 5.12 -4.44 -13.37
C VAL A 40 4.02 -3.47 -12.98
N PHE A 41 4.35 -2.21 -12.86
CA PHE A 41 3.41 -1.14 -12.56
C PHE A 41 3.41 -0.10 -13.67
N ARG A 42 2.23 0.40 -14.01
CA ARG A 42 2.09 1.61 -14.81
C ARG A 42 1.24 2.58 -14.00
N VAL A 43 1.82 3.71 -13.62
CA VAL A 43 1.19 4.68 -12.74
C VAL A 43 1.30 6.05 -13.38
N GLY A 44 0.17 6.71 -13.60
CA GLY A 44 0.16 8.01 -14.26
C GLY A 44 0.80 7.99 -15.65
N GLY A 45 0.70 6.89 -16.37
CA GLY A 45 1.29 6.72 -17.70
C GLY A 45 2.76 6.32 -17.73
N VAL A 46 3.41 6.18 -16.57
CA VAL A 46 4.83 5.77 -16.47
C VAL A 46 4.91 4.30 -16.07
N GLN A 47 5.70 3.53 -16.80
CA GLN A 47 5.90 2.12 -16.51
C GLN A 47 7.14 1.90 -15.65
N TYR A 48 6.99 1.02 -14.64
CA TYR A 48 8.05 0.66 -13.70
C TYR A 48 8.19 -0.85 -13.60
N GLN A 49 9.43 -1.32 -13.55
CA GLN A 49 9.77 -2.65 -13.07
C GLN A 49 10.01 -2.55 -11.57
N VAL A 50 9.14 -3.14 -10.77
CA VAL A 50 9.16 -2.97 -9.32
C VAL A 50 9.72 -4.22 -8.67
N LYS A 51 10.78 -4.04 -7.88
CA LYS A 51 11.41 -5.12 -7.13
C LYS A 51 10.60 -5.47 -5.89
N GLU A 52 10.73 -6.71 -5.42
CA GLU A 52 10.27 -7.07 -4.08
C GLU A 52 10.91 -6.15 -3.04
N ASN A 53 10.24 -5.95 -1.92
CA ASN A 53 10.65 -5.04 -0.85
C ASN A 53 10.58 -3.57 -1.26
N SER A 54 9.58 -3.24 -2.03
CA SER A 54 9.23 -1.87 -2.42
C SER A 54 7.88 -1.48 -1.85
N PHE A 55 7.63 -0.18 -1.78
CA PHE A 55 6.28 0.32 -1.53
C PHE A 55 5.89 1.34 -2.60
N ILE A 56 4.61 1.56 -2.74
CA ILE A 56 4.07 2.68 -3.51
C ILE A 56 2.86 3.25 -2.78
N LEU A 57 2.77 4.57 -2.75
CA LEU A 57 1.62 5.30 -2.23
C LEU A 57 0.95 5.99 -3.42
N MET A 58 -0.24 5.53 -3.78
CA MET A 58 -0.95 6.01 -4.97
C MET A 58 -2.08 6.95 -4.62
N SER A 59 -2.17 8.06 -5.36
CA SER A 59 -3.27 9.01 -5.25
C SER A 59 -4.60 8.39 -5.70
N ALA A 60 -5.70 8.87 -5.14
CA ALA A 60 -7.03 8.30 -5.37
C ALA A 60 -7.46 8.28 -6.83
N ASP A 61 -7.03 9.27 -7.61
CA ASP A 61 -7.47 9.48 -9.00
C ASP A 61 -6.36 9.28 -10.05
N THR A 62 -5.17 8.85 -9.64
CA THR A 62 -4.09 8.56 -10.59
C THR A 62 -4.33 7.21 -11.27
N PRO A 63 -4.43 7.18 -12.62
CA PRO A 63 -4.58 5.91 -13.34
C PRO A 63 -3.48 4.94 -12.99
N CYS A 64 -3.83 3.69 -12.68
CA CYS A 64 -2.85 2.69 -12.32
C CYS A 64 -3.19 1.32 -12.90
N TYR A 65 -2.13 0.58 -13.21
CA TYR A 65 -2.18 -0.79 -13.71
C TYR A 65 -1.04 -1.55 -13.06
N TYR A 66 -1.30 -2.74 -12.54
CA TYR A 66 -0.22 -3.58 -12.05
C TYR A 66 -0.54 -5.06 -12.14
N THR A 67 0.51 -5.85 -12.29
CA THR A 67 0.45 -7.30 -12.40
C THR A 67 1.76 -7.93 -11.96
N ALA A 68 1.77 -9.25 -11.86
CA ALA A 68 3.00 -10.01 -11.58
C ALA A 68 3.98 -9.91 -12.75
N GLN A 69 5.26 -9.86 -12.44
CA GLN A 69 6.32 -10.06 -13.43
C GLN A 69 6.62 -11.54 -13.62
N GLU A 70 6.44 -12.34 -12.59
CA GLU A 70 6.71 -13.78 -12.57
C GLU A 70 5.42 -14.56 -12.25
N ASP A 71 5.56 -15.69 -11.56
CA ASP A 71 4.44 -16.62 -11.34
C ASP A 71 3.44 -16.17 -10.27
N VAL A 72 3.84 -15.27 -9.39
CA VAL A 72 3.04 -14.87 -8.23
C VAL A 72 3.09 -13.36 -8.03
N TYR A 73 1.96 -12.77 -7.68
CA TYR A 73 1.87 -11.40 -7.18
C TYR A 73 1.42 -11.44 -5.73
N THR A 74 2.19 -10.81 -4.85
CA THR A 74 1.87 -10.74 -3.43
C THR A 74 2.08 -9.32 -2.91
N ASP A 75 1.12 -8.81 -2.17
CA ASP A 75 1.23 -7.52 -1.51
C ASP A 75 0.49 -7.47 -0.18
N ASP A 76 0.78 -6.43 0.59
CA ASP A 76 -0.12 -5.89 1.60
C ASP A 76 -0.72 -4.62 1.02
N TRP A 77 -1.97 -4.33 1.33
CA TRP A 77 -2.65 -3.15 0.82
C TRP A 77 -3.43 -2.44 1.92
N VAL A 78 -3.39 -1.11 1.84
CA VAL A 78 -4.14 -0.25 2.76
C VAL A 78 -4.82 0.85 1.94
N TYR A 79 -6.16 0.84 1.92
CA TYR A 79 -6.94 1.96 1.41
C TYR A 79 -7.26 2.90 2.56
N PHE A 80 -6.95 4.18 2.38
CA PHE A 80 -7.28 5.21 3.36
C PHE A 80 -8.65 5.80 3.05
N GLU A 81 -9.46 6.01 4.08
CA GLU A 81 -10.81 6.53 3.91
C GLU A 81 -10.78 7.95 3.36
N ASN A 82 -11.57 8.20 2.31
CA ASN A 82 -11.71 9.53 1.70
C ASN A 82 -12.23 10.54 2.73
N GLY A 83 -11.71 11.77 2.66
CA GLY A 83 -12.05 12.83 3.61
C GLY A 83 -11.18 12.89 4.85
N TYR A 84 -10.36 11.87 5.09
CA TYR A 84 -9.47 11.79 6.25
C TYR A 84 -7.99 11.74 5.88
N TRP A 85 -7.67 11.83 4.59
CA TRP A 85 -6.28 11.82 4.11
C TRP A 85 -5.60 13.14 4.43
N ASP A 86 -4.44 13.09 5.09
CA ASP A 86 -3.63 14.25 5.45
C ASP A 86 -2.45 14.41 4.50
N LYS A 87 -2.70 15.12 3.40
CA LYS A 87 -1.70 15.35 2.34
C LYS A 87 -0.49 16.12 2.85
N GLU A 88 -0.71 17.15 3.66
CA GLU A 88 0.39 17.98 4.19
C GLU A 88 1.33 17.18 5.07
N TYR A 89 0.78 16.31 5.92
CA TYR A 89 1.58 15.46 6.79
C TYR A 89 2.52 14.56 6.00
N VAL A 90 2.00 13.91 4.96
CA VAL A 90 2.78 13.00 4.11
C VAL A 90 3.82 13.77 3.29
N GLU A 91 3.47 14.94 2.76
CA GLU A 91 4.42 15.81 2.04
C GLU A 91 5.56 16.26 2.95
N LYS A 92 5.27 16.65 4.18
CA LYS A 92 6.31 17.05 5.16
C LYS A 92 7.28 15.92 5.47
N LEU A 93 6.81 14.67 5.45
CA LEU A 93 7.68 13.51 5.65
C LEU A 93 8.56 13.22 4.43
N GLY A 94 8.27 13.83 3.28
CA GLY A 94 9.03 13.59 2.06
C GLY A 94 8.70 12.27 1.38
N ILE A 95 7.56 11.66 1.68
CA ILE A 95 7.13 10.41 1.05
C ILE A 95 6.57 10.73 -0.33
N PRO A 96 7.13 10.16 -1.41
CA PRO A 96 6.63 10.42 -2.75
C PRO A 96 5.28 9.76 -2.98
N MET A 97 4.45 10.41 -3.80
CA MET A 97 3.19 9.85 -4.29
C MET A 97 3.38 9.35 -5.73
N ASP A 98 2.72 8.23 -6.04
CA ASP A 98 2.63 7.69 -7.40
C ASP A 98 3.95 7.21 -8.01
N ILE A 99 4.95 6.98 -7.17
CA ILE A 99 6.28 6.50 -7.57
C ILE A 99 6.68 5.34 -6.68
N PRO A 100 7.04 4.17 -7.24
CA PRO A 100 7.54 3.05 -6.43
C PRO A 100 8.87 3.41 -5.76
N VAL A 101 9.04 2.97 -4.52
CA VAL A 101 10.27 3.18 -3.75
C VAL A 101 10.78 1.82 -3.26
N TYR A 102 12.02 1.48 -3.61
CA TYR A 102 12.67 0.28 -3.13
C TYR A 102 13.28 0.54 -1.75
N LEU A 103 12.94 -0.28 -0.76
CA LEU A 103 13.46 -0.16 0.60
C LEU A 103 14.49 -1.24 0.97
N GLY A 104 14.54 -2.33 0.21
CA GLY A 104 15.43 -3.45 0.48
C GLY A 104 14.87 -4.44 1.50
N ASP A 105 14.14 -3.96 2.51
CA ASP A 105 13.48 -4.76 3.54
C ASP A 105 12.21 -4.05 3.97
N ILE A 106 11.08 -4.74 3.90
CA ILE A 106 9.77 -4.22 4.32
C ILE A 106 9.13 -5.07 5.41
N ASP A 107 9.88 -5.97 6.05
CA ASP A 107 9.31 -6.90 7.03
C ASP A 107 8.69 -6.18 8.22
N GLU A 108 9.32 -5.14 8.74
CA GLU A 108 8.77 -4.37 9.85
C GLU A 108 7.50 -3.61 9.45
N LEU A 109 7.50 -3.00 8.24
CA LEU A 109 6.31 -2.34 7.71
C LEU A 109 5.16 -3.33 7.53
N SER A 110 5.45 -4.50 6.96
CA SER A 110 4.47 -5.56 6.75
C SER A 110 3.92 -6.08 8.08
N HIS A 111 4.77 -6.18 9.10
CA HIS A 111 4.34 -6.56 10.44
C HIS A 111 3.34 -5.55 11.02
N LEU A 112 3.58 -4.26 10.84
CA LEU A 112 2.65 -3.21 11.25
C LEU A 112 1.31 -3.33 10.52
N VAL A 113 1.34 -3.62 9.22
CA VAL A 113 0.11 -3.84 8.45
C VAL A 113 -0.66 -5.03 9.02
N HIS A 114 0.04 -6.11 9.38
CA HIS A 114 -0.58 -7.29 9.99
C HIS A 114 -1.30 -6.94 11.31
N ILE A 115 -0.63 -6.15 12.16
CA ILE A 115 -1.24 -5.66 13.40
C ILE A 115 -2.47 -4.80 13.10
N LEU A 116 -2.36 -3.91 12.11
CA LEU A 116 -3.46 -3.01 11.73
C LEU A 116 -4.67 -3.78 11.17
N VAL A 117 -4.46 -4.86 10.43
CA VAL A 117 -5.55 -5.72 9.97
C VAL A 117 -6.35 -6.25 11.15
N TYR A 118 -5.65 -6.76 12.15
CA TYR A 118 -6.28 -7.28 13.35
C TYR A 118 -7.07 -6.18 14.09
N GLU A 119 -6.46 -5.02 14.32
CA GLU A 119 -7.12 -3.91 15.00
C GLU A 119 -8.34 -3.39 14.25
N HIS A 120 -8.21 -3.24 12.92
CA HIS A 120 -9.29 -2.70 12.09
C HIS A 120 -10.55 -3.54 12.15
N TYR A 121 -10.40 -4.86 12.17
CA TYR A 121 -11.54 -5.80 12.14
C TYR A 121 -11.93 -6.34 13.51
N SER A 122 -11.21 -6.02 14.58
CA SER A 122 -11.47 -6.54 15.93
C SER A 122 -12.73 -5.98 16.58
N GLY A 123 -13.11 -4.75 16.23
CA GLY A 123 -14.23 -4.05 16.89
C GLY A 123 -13.97 -3.69 18.35
N ALA A 124 -12.71 -3.73 18.82
CA ALA A 124 -12.35 -3.38 20.18
C ALA A 124 -12.61 -1.90 20.48
N VAL A 125 -12.88 -1.58 21.75
CA VAL A 125 -13.29 -0.23 22.18
C VAL A 125 -12.29 0.85 21.78
N ASN A 126 -10.98 0.56 21.86
CA ASN A 126 -9.93 1.54 21.59
C ASN A 126 -9.27 1.36 20.22
N SER A 127 -9.83 0.52 19.33
CA SER A 127 -9.18 0.20 18.06
C SER A 127 -8.96 1.41 17.17
N GLU A 128 -9.86 2.37 17.14
CA GLU A 128 -9.69 3.59 16.33
C GLU A 128 -8.48 4.42 16.78
N GLU A 129 -8.28 4.59 18.08
CA GLU A 129 -7.12 5.31 18.62
C GLU A 129 -5.83 4.53 18.40
N ILE A 130 -5.86 3.23 18.54
CA ILE A 130 -4.71 2.35 18.28
C ILE A 130 -4.32 2.42 16.80
N GLU A 131 -5.30 2.35 15.88
CA GLU A 131 -5.05 2.49 14.45
C GLU A 131 -4.35 3.81 14.13
N LYS A 132 -4.82 4.93 14.67
CA LYS A 132 -4.20 6.25 14.41
C LYS A 132 -2.73 6.26 14.79
N LYS A 133 -2.38 5.68 15.92
CA LYS A 133 -0.99 5.63 16.39
C LYS A 133 -0.12 4.74 15.50
N TYR A 134 -0.64 3.58 15.10
CA TYR A 134 0.08 2.68 14.20
C TYR A 134 0.23 3.27 12.79
N ILE A 135 -0.76 4.00 12.30
CA ILE A 135 -0.64 4.72 11.02
C ILE A 135 0.51 5.72 11.09
N ASP A 136 0.63 6.48 12.18
CA ASP A 136 1.74 7.41 12.35
C ASP A 136 3.09 6.69 12.29
N VAL A 137 3.22 5.57 13.00
CA VAL A 137 4.44 4.76 12.95
C VAL A 137 4.69 4.22 11.54
N LEU A 138 3.66 3.74 10.86
CA LEU A 138 3.75 3.21 9.50
C LEU A 138 4.33 4.25 8.53
N PHE A 139 3.92 5.51 8.64
CA PHE A 139 4.42 6.59 7.78
C PHE A 139 5.79 7.11 8.20
N LEU A 140 6.16 7.00 9.47
CA LEU A 140 7.48 7.42 9.95
C LEU A 140 8.58 6.43 9.57
N MET A 141 8.27 5.15 9.47
CA MET A 141 9.28 4.11 9.22
C MET A 141 9.96 4.22 7.85
N PRO A 142 9.26 4.46 6.73
CA PRO A 142 9.92 4.56 5.42
C PRO A 142 10.94 5.69 5.34
N VAL A 143 10.76 6.77 6.09
CA VAL A 143 11.69 7.91 6.09
C VAL A 143 12.85 7.72 7.04
N SER A 144 12.86 6.61 7.78
CA SER A 144 13.95 6.25 8.69
C SER A 144 15.00 5.32 8.05
N TYR A 145 14.76 4.88 6.83
CA TYR A 145 15.67 4.00 6.08
C TYR A 145 16.74 4.79 5.32
#